data_e13a9605dab71291d64a6a2a8c7755a4
#
_entry.id   e13a9605dab71291d64a6a2a8c7755a4
#
_cell.length_a   1.000
_cell.length_b   1.000
_cell.length_c   1.000
_cell.angle_alpha   90.00
_cell.angle_beta   90.00
_cell.angle_gamma   90.00
#
_symmetry.space_group_name_H-M   'P 1'
#
loop_
_entity.id
_entity.type
_entity.pdbx_description
1 polymer ?
#
loop_
_entity_poly.entity_id
_entity_poly.type
_entity_poly.pdbx_seq_one_letter_code
_entity_poly.pdbx_strand_id
1 'polypeptide(L)'
;MKKLIIPAFVLTVVQSTALAAPGTASGPSALALGAVIAQHSPAVRAFDKRVIARLFRGNTNFGFTPNTKIPVDADSVICRVSNVDITSRSCELSFGARKRTLTGREANEIGATAAAAGIPSEGAAGSSIESVSKLRCTIDPNEIMQKAGGGADCSFETGQ
;
A
#
# COMPACT_ATOMS: atom_id res chain seq x y z
N MET A 1 -48.61 47.69 -6.68
CA MET A 1 -47.21 47.25 -6.51
C MET A 1 -47.21 45.81 -6.00
N LYS A 2 -46.97 44.82 -6.85
CA LYS A 2 -46.92 43.40 -6.49
C LYS A 2 -45.49 43.03 -6.11
N LYS A 3 -45.25 42.67 -4.82
CA LYS A 3 -43.95 42.18 -4.37
C LYS A 3 -43.76 40.73 -4.82
N LEU A 4 -42.77 40.50 -5.67
CA LEU A 4 -42.35 39.17 -6.08
C LEU A 4 -41.46 38.56 -4.95
N ILE A 5 -41.91 37.51 -4.33
CA ILE A 5 -41.13 36.73 -3.35
C ILE A 5 -40.46 35.60 -4.12
N ILE A 6 -39.12 35.66 -4.25
CA ILE A 6 -38.31 34.61 -4.84
C ILE A 6 -37.94 33.65 -3.72
N PRO A 7 -38.32 32.34 -3.78
CA PRO A 7 -37.87 31.37 -2.79
C PRO A 7 -36.36 31.06 -3.02
N ALA A 8 -35.58 31.23 -1.97
CA ALA A 8 -34.18 30.82 -1.97
C ALA A 8 -34.12 29.27 -1.91
N PHE A 9 -33.70 28.67 -3.01
CA PHE A 9 -33.33 27.26 -3.04
C PHE A 9 -32.02 27.06 -2.30
N VAL A 10 -32.07 26.45 -1.13
CA VAL A 10 -30.88 25.98 -0.41
C VAL A 10 -30.42 24.68 -1.09
N LEU A 11 -29.36 24.77 -1.88
CA LEU A 11 -28.65 23.59 -2.39
C LEU A 11 -27.90 22.93 -1.23
N THR A 12 -28.43 21.87 -0.68
CA THR A 12 -27.68 20.99 0.22
C THR A 12 -26.73 20.16 -0.62
N VAL A 13 -25.44 20.52 -0.60
CA VAL A 13 -24.35 19.71 -1.15
C VAL A 13 -24.18 18.50 -0.21
N VAL A 14 -24.70 17.36 -0.62
CA VAL A 14 -24.40 16.08 0.04
C VAL A 14 -22.95 15.73 -0.30
N GLN A 15 -22.04 15.98 0.61
CA GLN A 15 -20.66 15.49 0.52
C GLN A 15 -20.71 13.97 0.72
N SER A 16 -20.61 13.23 -0.36
CA SER A 16 -20.37 11.78 -0.31
C SER A 16 -18.99 11.56 0.26
N THR A 17 -18.88 11.23 1.54
CA THR A 17 -17.65 10.67 2.10
C THR A 17 -17.46 9.30 1.47
N ALA A 18 -16.46 9.17 0.58
CA ALA A 18 -16.05 7.89 0.06
C ALA A 18 -15.60 7.03 1.26
N LEU A 19 -16.36 5.97 1.53
CA LEU A 19 -16.01 5.02 2.58
C LEU A 19 -14.81 4.20 2.11
N ALA A 20 -13.79 4.09 2.97
CA ALA A 20 -12.65 3.22 2.72
C ALA A 20 -13.14 1.77 2.49
N ALA A 21 -12.74 1.18 1.37
CA ALA A 21 -13.11 -0.19 1.02
C ALA A 21 -12.00 -1.17 1.45
N PRO A 22 -12.34 -2.33 2.05
CA PRO A 22 -11.37 -3.33 2.39
C PRO A 22 -10.80 -3.99 1.14
N GLY A 23 -9.49 -4.20 1.12
CA GLY A 23 -8.77 -4.91 0.09
C GLY A 23 -7.88 -6.00 0.68
N THR A 24 -7.55 -6.99 -0.13
CA THR A 24 -6.63 -8.06 0.23
C THR A 24 -5.70 -8.38 -0.93
N ALA A 25 -4.47 -8.75 -0.61
CA ALA A 25 -3.52 -9.32 -1.56
C ALA A 25 -2.93 -10.59 -0.96
N SER A 26 -2.60 -11.58 -1.78
CA SER A 26 -2.00 -12.83 -1.33
C SER A 26 -0.89 -13.28 -2.26
N GLY A 27 -0.08 -14.22 -1.81
CA GLY A 27 0.98 -14.82 -2.60
C GLY A 27 2.06 -13.83 -3.05
N PRO A 28 2.52 -13.90 -4.33
CA PRO A 28 3.63 -13.10 -4.82
C PRO A 28 3.40 -11.59 -4.72
N SER A 29 2.16 -11.12 -4.95
CA SER A 29 1.82 -9.69 -4.83
C SER A 29 1.89 -9.20 -3.40
N ALA A 30 1.40 -9.98 -2.44
CA ALA A 30 1.52 -9.66 -1.02
C ALA A 30 2.98 -9.70 -0.55
N LEU A 31 3.77 -10.68 -1.02
CA LEU A 31 5.19 -10.77 -0.72
C LEU A 31 5.95 -9.54 -1.23
N ALA A 32 5.68 -9.14 -2.47
CA ALA A 32 6.31 -7.96 -3.08
C ALA A 32 5.95 -6.68 -2.30
N LEU A 33 4.68 -6.47 -2.01
CA LEU A 33 4.20 -5.32 -1.25
C LEU A 33 4.81 -5.30 0.17
N GLY A 34 4.73 -6.43 0.88
CA GLY A 34 5.30 -6.57 2.22
C GLY A 34 6.83 -6.38 2.23
N ALA A 35 7.55 -6.88 1.22
CA ALA A 35 9.00 -6.75 1.13
C ALA A 35 9.43 -5.28 1.01
N VAL A 36 8.76 -4.51 0.14
CA VAL A 36 9.07 -3.09 -0.03
C VAL A 36 8.76 -2.30 1.24
N ILE A 37 7.60 -2.52 1.87
CA ILE A 37 7.23 -1.84 3.10
C ILE A 37 8.17 -2.23 4.26
N ALA A 38 8.56 -3.50 4.38
CA ALA A 38 9.47 -3.97 5.42
C ALA A 38 10.83 -3.25 5.41
N GLN A 39 11.36 -2.91 4.22
CA GLN A 39 12.64 -2.21 4.11
C GLN A 39 12.62 -0.85 4.84
N HIS A 40 11.48 -0.17 4.83
CA HIS A 40 11.30 1.16 5.40
C HIS A 40 10.69 1.16 6.80
N SER A 41 10.00 0.08 7.19
CA SER A 41 9.35 -0.03 8.50
C SER A 41 10.37 -0.04 9.64
N PRO A 42 10.22 0.84 10.64
CA PRO A 42 11.06 0.84 11.84
C PRO A 42 10.77 -0.33 12.77
N ALA A 43 9.58 -0.93 12.68
CA ALA A 43 9.15 -2.03 13.54
C ALA A 43 9.72 -3.39 13.10
N VAL A 44 10.07 -3.54 11.82
CA VAL A 44 10.65 -4.79 11.30
C VAL A 44 12.14 -4.86 11.66
N ARG A 45 12.53 -5.95 12.32
CA ARG A 45 13.93 -6.15 12.74
C ARG A 45 14.87 -6.27 11.54
N ALA A 46 16.11 -5.82 11.69
CA ALA A 46 17.11 -5.87 10.63
C ALA A 46 17.35 -7.29 10.08
N PHE A 47 17.23 -8.30 10.94
CA PHE A 47 17.32 -9.71 10.52
C PHE A 47 16.15 -10.07 9.61
N ASP A 48 14.91 -9.76 10.02
CA ASP A 48 13.70 -10.08 9.25
C ASP A 48 13.68 -9.35 7.90
N LYS A 49 14.16 -8.10 7.85
CA LYS A 49 14.33 -7.36 6.58
C LYS A 49 15.22 -8.11 5.60
N ARG A 50 16.35 -8.66 6.08
CA ARG A 50 17.25 -9.45 5.22
C ARG A 50 16.61 -10.74 4.75
N VAL A 51 15.86 -11.41 5.62
CA VAL A 51 15.11 -12.61 5.27
C VAL A 51 14.10 -12.33 4.18
N ILE A 52 13.22 -11.35 4.39
CA ILE A 52 12.19 -10.94 3.43
C ILE A 52 12.82 -10.54 2.09
N ALA A 53 13.88 -9.73 2.11
CA ALA A 53 14.56 -9.31 0.89
C ALA A 53 15.14 -10.47 0.09
N ARG A 54 15.60 -11.54 0.74
CA ARG A 54 16.09 -12.74 0.07
C ARG A 54 14.95 -13.58 -0.50
N LEU A 55 13.87 -13.78 0.26
CA LEU A 55 12.67 -14.47 -0.19
C LEU A 55 12.06 -13.77 -1.42
N PHE A 56 11.97 -12.47 -1.38
CA PHE A 56 11.47 -11.67 -2.51
C PHE A 56 12.31 -11.85 -3.78
N ARG A 57 13.62 -12.11 -3.63
CA ARG A 57 14.53 -12.43 -4.75
C ARG A 57 14.53 -13.92 -5.14
N GLY A 58 13.63 -14.72 -4.59
CA GLY A 58 13.56 -16.16 -4.87
C GLY A 58 14.65 -17.00 -4.20
N ASN A 59 15.40 -16.43 -3.23
CA ASN A 59 16.40 -17.18 -2.49
C ASN A 59 15.77 -17.84 -1.27
N THR A 60 15.63 -19.16 -1.31
CA THR A 60 14.96 -19.97 -0.29
C THR A 60 15.94 -20.77 0.60
N ASN A 61 17.24 -20.62 0.43
CA ASN A 61 18.26 -21.32 1.23
C ASN A 61 18.40 -20.72 2.63
N PHE A 62 17.43 -20.97 3.50
CA PHE A 62 17.43 -20.57 4.90
C PHE A 62 17.03 -21.72 5.80
N GLY A 63 17.73 -21.85 6.95
CA GLY A 63 17.24 -22.63 8.06
C GLY A 63 16.28 -21.75 8.90
N PHE A 64 14.99 -21.88 8.70
CA PHE A 64 14.00 -21.23 9.56
C PHE A 64 13.53 -22.16 10.66
N THR A 65 13.24 -21.58 11.81
CA THR A 65 12.43 -22.27 12.82
C THR A 65 11.01 -22.44 12.27
N PRO A 66 10.38 -23.61 12.42
CA PRO A 66 8.98 -23.80 12.08
C PRO A 66 8.10 -22.71 12.72
N ASN A 67 7.07 -22.29 12.01
CA ASN A 67 6.08 -21.27 12.45
C ASN A 67 6.59 -19.83 12.62
N THR A 68 7.70 -19.45 11.98
CA THR A 68 8.10 -18.05 11.95
C THR A 68 7.16 -17.26 11.04
N LYS A 69 6.38 -16.35 11.62
CA LYS A 69 5.58 -15.36 10.87
C LYS A 69 6.15 -13.98 11.11
N ILE A 70 6.35 -13.23 10.03
CA ILE A 70 6.93 -11.88 10.09
C ILE A 70 5.81 -10.88 9.78
N PRO A 71 5.33 -10.13 10.79
CA PRO A 71 4.38 -9.05 10.56
C PRO A 71 5.08 -7.84 9.94
N VAL A 72 4.42 -7.24 8.94
CA VAL A 72 4.86 -6.03 8.26
C VAL A 72 3.67 -5.09 8.14
N ASP A 73 3.71 -4.03 8.90
CA ASP A 73 2.60 -3.08 9.02
C ASP A 73 3.01 -1.69 8.58
N ALA A 74 2.06 -0.97 7.96
CA ALA A 74 2.13 0.46 7.72
C ALA A 74 0.75 1.09 7.96
N ASP A 75 0.72 2.28 8.53
CA ASP A 75 -0.55 2.98 8.76
C ASP A 75 -1.14 3.52 7.46
N SER A 76 -0.27 4.02 6.57
CA SER A 76 -0.66 4.39 5.22
C SER A 76 0.51 4.33 4.25
N VAL A 77 0.17 4.12 2.99
CA VAL A 77 1.04 4.29 1.82
C VAL A 77 0.27 5.13 0.81
N ILE A 78 0.79 6.30 0.49
CA ILE A 78 0.15 7.24 -0.44
C ILE A 78 1.14 7.58 -1.54
N CYS A 79 0.89 7.09 -2.74
CA CYS A 79 1.70 7.38 -3.92
C CYS A 79 0.99 8.39 -4.82
N ARG A 80 1.73 9.39 -5.28
CA ARG A 80 1.28 10.37 -6.27
C ARG A 80 2.13 10.23 -7.51
N VAL A 81 1.47 10.13 -8.64
CA VAL A 81 2.12 10.04 -9.95
C VAL A 81 1.59 11.17 -10.82
N SER A 82 2.47 11.88 -11.52
CA SER A 82 2.05 12.83 -12.55
C SER A 82 1.66 12.06 -13.82
N ASN A 83 0.48 12.35 -14.37
CA ASN A 83 0.05 11.77 -15.64
C ASN A 83 0.79 12.39 -16.84
N VAL A 84 1.55 13.47 -16.61
CA VAL A 84 2.39 14.12 -17.63
C VAL A 84 3.78 13.52 -17.63
N ASP A 85 4.29 13.14 -16.43
CA ASP A 85 5.59 12.52 -16.26
C ASP A 85 5.47 11.34 -15.30
N ILE A 86 5.31 10.14 -15.84
CA ILE A 86 5.18 8.90 -15.08
C ILE A 86 6.45 8.54 -14.29
N THR A 87 7.58 9.20 -14.58
CA THR A 87 8.82 9.01 -13.82
C THR A 87 8.85 9.82 -12.53
N SER A 88 7.94 10.79 -12.39
CA SER A 88 7.84 11.67 -11.22
C SER A 88 6.90 11.14 -10.14
N ARG A 89 7.02 9.85 -9.81
CA ARG A 89 6.29 9.25 -8.69
C ARG A 89 6.93 9.63 -7.37
N SER A 90 6.09 9.97 -6.39
CA SER A 90 6.48 10.10 -4.98
C SER A 90 5.54 9.32 -4.10
N CYS A 91 6.07 8.62 -3.10
CA CYS A 91 5.27 7.85 -2.13
C CYS A 91 5.59 8.32 -0.72
N GLU A 92 4.57 8.56 0.10
CA GLU A 92 4.68 8.76 1.52
C GLU A 92 4.23 7.50 2.26
N LEU A 93 5.11 6.96 3.10
CA LEU A 93 4.84 5.84 3.99
C LEU A 93 4.73 6.35 5.41
N SER A 94 3.70 5.95 6.13
CA SER A 94 3.48 6.32 7.53
C SER A 94 3.57 5.10 8.45
N PHE A 95 4.30 5.27 9.56
CA PHE A 95 4.53 4.25 10.59
C PHE A 95 4.40 4.91 11.97
N GLY A 96 3.18 5.03 12.48
CA GLY A 96 2.87 5.83 13.66
C GLY A 96 3.21 7.32 13.41
N ALA A 97 3.98 7.91 14.31
CA ALA A 97 4.45 9.29 14.15
C ALA A 97 5.57 9.47 13.11
N ARG A 98 6.11 8.39 12.55
CA ARG A 98 7.20 8.46 11.57
C ARG A 98 6.65 8.42 10.15
N LYS A 99 7.14 9.36 9.35
CA LYS A 99 6.85 9.41 7.92
C LYS A 99 8.13 9.26 7.12
N ARG A 100 8.02 8.64 5.96
CA ARG A 100 9.11 8.49 5.00
C ARG A 100 8.62 8.80 3.60
N THR A 101 9.26 9.76 2.97
CA THR A 101 9.01 10.08 1.56
C THR A 101 10.03 9.36 0.69
N LEU A 102 9.55 8.67 -0.32
CA LEU A 102 10.33 8.00 -1.35
C LEU A 102 10.07 8.66 -2.69
N THR A 103 11.09 8.71 -3.54
CA THR A 103 11.03 9.29 -4.88
C THR A 103 11.80 8.42 -5.87
N GLY A 104 11.62 8.67 -7.15
CA GLY A 104 12.36 7.99 -8.21
C GLY A 104 12.13 6.47 -8.20
N ARG A 105 13.22 5.70 -8.25
CA ARG A 105 13.16 4.23 -8.37
C ARG A 105 12.39 3.56 -7.23
N GLU A 106 12.62 3.97 -5.98
CA GLU A 106 11.95 3.37 -4.81
C GLU A 106 10.44 3.63 -4.84
N ALA A 107 10.00 4.83 -5.22
CA ALA A 107 8.59 5.14 -5.37
C ALA A 107 7.94 4.37 -6.53
N ASN A 108 8.65 4.20 -7.63
CA ASN A 108 8.16 3.41 -8.77
C ASN A 108 8.01 1.93 -8.41
N GLU A 109 8.93 1.38 -7.62
CA GLU A 109 8.85 0.01 -7.13
C GLU A 109 7.62 -0.20 -6.24
N ILE A 110 7.36 0.72 -5.30
CA ILE A 110 6.14 0.67 -4.46
C ILE A 110 4.88 0.77 -5.32
N GLY A 111 4.79 1.71 -6.24
CA GLY A 111 3.62 1.84 -7.10
C GLY A 111 3.37 0.61 -7.97
N ALA A 112 4.43 0.00 -8.52
CA ALA A 112 4.31 -1.23 -9.28
C ALA A 112 3.79 -2.40 -8.40
N THR A 113 4.28 -2.52 -7.17
CA THR A 113 3.81 -3.56 -6.23
C THR A 113 2.39 -3.30 -5.76
N ALA A 114 2.01 -2.03 -5.55
CA ALA A 114 0.64 -1.63 -5.22
C ALA A 114 -0.34 -2.00 -6.33
N ALA A 115 0.00 -1.67 -7.57
CA ALA A 115 -0.81 -2.05 -8.73
C ALA A 115 -0.95 -3.58 -8.87
N ALA A 116 0.14 -4.33 -8.68
CA ALA A 116 0.13 -5.79 -8.70
C ALA A 116 -0.71 -6.39 -7.56
N ALA A 117 -0.83 -5.70 -6.43
CA ALA A 117 -1.69 -6.07 -5.31
C ALA A 117 -3.16 -5.67 -5.51
N GLY A 118 -3.52 -5.07 -6.65
CA GLY A 118 -4.88 -4.66 -6.96
C GLY A 118 -5.33 -3.37 -6.28
N ILE A 119 -4.39 -2.55 -5.81
CA ILE A 119 -4.70 -1.24 -5.23
C ILE A 119 -5.15 -0.31 -6.36
N PRO A 120 -6.36 0.24 -6.31
CA PRO A 120 -6.85 1.11 -7.38
C PRO A 120 -6.06 2.42 -7.43
N SER A 121 -5.86 2.91 -8.64
CA SER A 121 -5.31 4.23 -8.89
C SER A 121 -6.47 5.20 -9.11
N GLU A 122 -6.63 6.16 -8.21
CA GLU A 122 -7.65 7.21 -8.30
C GLU A 122 -6.99 8.52 -8.73
N GLY A 123 -7.58 9.23 -9.67
CA GLY A 123 -6.98 10.48 -10.09
C GLY A 123 -7.88 11.38 -10.92
N ALA A 124 -7.67 12.68 -10.75
CA ALA A 124 -8.16 13.72 -11.64
C ALA A 124 -7.20 13.91 -12.83
N ALA A 125 -7.62 14.65 -13.87
CA ALA A 125 -6.76 14.98 -14.98
C ALA A 125 -5.42 15.59 -14.50
N GLY A 126 -4.31 14.93 -14.79
CA GLY A 126 -2.94 15.40 -14.48
C GLY A 126 -2.22 14.69 -13.33
N SER A 127 -2.91 13.97 -12.44
CA SER A 127 -2.26 13.18 -11.39
C SER A 127 -3.10 12.00 -10.94
N SER A 128 -2.49 10.88 -10.62
CA SER A 128 -3.14 9.75 -9.98
C SER A 128 -2.63 9.56 -8.55
N ILE A 129 -3.51 9.10 -7.67
CA ILE A 129 -3.21 8.79 -6.28
C ILE A 129 -3.53 7.32 -6.05
N GLU A 130 -2.52 6.56 -5.63
CA GLU A 130 -2.67 5.19 -5.16
C GLU A 130 -2.54 5.26 -3.64
N SER A 131 -3.62 5.02 -2.91
CA SER A 131 -3.59 5.13 -1.45
C SER A 131 -4.15 3.89 -0.77
N VAL A 132 -3.45 3.46 0.28
CA VAL A 132 -3.92 2.45 1.21
C VAL A 132 -3.68 2.91 2.62
N SER A 133 -4.57 2.52 3.49
CA SER A 133 -4.43 2.68 4.94
C SER A 133 -4.56 1.34 5.65
N LYS A 134 -4.11 1.29 6.90
CA LYS A 134 -4.18 0.09 7.75
C LYS A 134 -3.58 -1.15 7.08
N LEU A 135 -2.50 -0.98 6.33
CA LEU A 135 -1.81 -2.10 5.70
C LEU A 135 -1.23 -3.03 6.76
N ARG A 136 -1.63 -4.28 6.69
CA ARG A 136 -1.16 -5.37 7.57
C ARG A 136 -0.79 -6.55 6.69
N CYS A 137 0.49 -6.88 6.66
CA CYS A 137 1.00 -8.04 5.94
C CYS A 137 1.56 -9.05 6.91
N THR A 138 1.40 -10.33 6.58
CA THR A 138 2.07 -11.44 7.26
C THR A 138 2.86 -12.22 6.24
N ILE A 139 4.14 -12.42 6.50
CA ILE A 139 5.03 -13.20 5.64
C ILE A 139 5.44 -14.46 6.40
N ASP A 140 5.12 -15.62 5.85
CA ASP A 140 5.52 -16.93 6.35
C ASP A 140 6.64 -17.51 5.47
N PRO A 141 7.90 -17.44 5.90
CA PRO A 141 9.02 -17.95 5.14
C PRO A 141 8.94 -19.44 4.83
N ASN A 142 8.37 -20.23 5.74
CA ASN A 142 8.28 -21.67 5.56
C ASN A 142 7.25 -22.03 4.48
N GLU A 143 6.11 -21.34 4.47
CA GLU A 143 5.08 -21.57 3.45
C GLU A 143 5.56 -21.13 2.06
N ILE A 144 6.29 -20.03 1.96
CA ILE A 144 6.91 -19.57 0.70
C ILE A 144 7.85 -20.65 0.12
N MET A 145 8.62 -21.34 0.99
CA MET A 145 9.52 -22.41 0.55
C MET A 145 8.80 -23.68 0.14
N GLN A 146 7.65 -23.97 0.75
CA GLN A 146 6.91 -25.21 0.53
C GLN A 146 5.91 -25.12 -0.63
N LYS A 147 5.36 -23.93 -0.88
CA LYS A 147 4.27 -23.71 -1.81
C LYS A 147 4.57 -22.54 -2.72
N ALA A 148 4.81 -22.82 -4.01
CA ALA A 148 5.02 -21.77 -4.99
C ALA A 148 3.84 -20.78 -5.01
N GLY A 149 4.12 -19.51 -4.73
CA GLY A 149 3.12 -18.45 -4.69
C GLY A 149 2.32 -18.35 -3.39
N GLY A 150 2.66 -19.12 -2.34
CA GLY A 150 2.05 -19.00 -1.01
C GLY A 150 2.88 -18.16 -0.04
N GLY A 151 2.43 -18.09 1.21
CA GLY A 151 3.22 -17.63 2.36
C GLY A 151 3.29 -16.12 2.57
N ALA A 152 2.50 -15.34 1.87
CA ALA A 152 2.34 -13.93 2.16
C ALA A 152 0.90 -13.49 1.93
N ASP A 153 0.34 -12.79 2.92
CA ASP A 153 -1.01 -12.24 2.89
C ASP A 153 -1.00 -10.82 3.42
N CYS A 154 -1.70 -9.91 2.74
CA CYS A 154 -1.90 -8.53 3.15
C CYS A 154 -3.39 -8.20 3.20
N SER A 155 -3.78 -7.40 4.18
CA SER A 155 -5.07 -6.72 4.24
C SER A 155 -4.85 -5.21 4.34
N PHE A 156 -5.72 -4.42 3.73
CA PHE A 156 -5.62 -2.96 3.71
C PHE A 156 -6.99 -2.33 3.44
N GLU A 157 -7.08 -1.03 3.64
CA GLU A 157 -8.23 -0.21 3.25
C GLU A 157 -7.82 0.72 2.11
N THR A 158 -8.67 0.84 1.08
CA THR A 158 -8.46 1.72 -0.08
C THR A 158 -9.40 2.91 -0.02
N GLY A 159 -8.96 4.06 -0.52
CA GLY A 159 -9.75 5.29 -0.57
C GLY A 159 -9.75 6.03 0.79
N GLN A 160 -9.15 7.18 0.83
CA GLN A 160 -9.34 8.22 1.86
C GLN A 160 -9.75 9.52 1.17
#